data_8831415ffb8ffc58226bb122a7adc484
#
_entry.id   8831415ffb8ffc58226bb122a7adc484
#
_cell.length_a   1.000
_cell.length_b   1.000
_cell.length_c   1.000
_cell.angle_alpha   90.00
_cell.angle_beta   90.00
_cell.angle_gamma   90.00
#
_symmetry.space_group_name_H-M   'P 1'
#
loop_
_entity.id
_entity.type
_entity.pdbx_description
1 polymer ?
#
loop_
_entity_poly.entity_id
_entity_poly.type
_entity_poly.pdbx_seq_one_letter_code
_entity_poly.pdbx_strand_id
1 'polypeptide(L)'
;MRSTAKLLDLVANCELRSAFKSTKVKAVQSLGVTSTIQSLARTLTQTYPRPAVAAVLTRREEAIPALLQVLKLVPFEWAKGEWNPDWIIHEFALYLLSEFGEPRAFPLILEIARLPALDDLLGDGVTESLPKRLAATFSGELNVFYPLIEDQAADEFARGTALCAIGVIFK
;
A
#
# COMPACT_ATOMS: atom_id res chain seq x y z
N MET A 1 7.93 -18.50 -16.35
CA MET A 1 6.58 -18.19 -16.91
C MET A 1 5.40 -18.79 -16.13
N ARG A 2 5.56 -19.19 -14.84
CA ARG A 2 4.47 -19.77 -14.01
C ARG A 2 3.95 -18.84 -12.91
N SER A 3 4.55 -17.66 -12.72
CA SER A 3 4.27 -16.78 -11.56
C SER A 3 3.10 -15.82 -11.78
N THR A 4 2.92 -15.29 -12.99
CA THR A 4 1.89 -14.27 -13.29
C THR A 4 0.44 -14.79 -13.23
N ALA A 5 0.22 -16.07 -13.55
CA ALA A 5 -1.10 -16.70 -13.44
C ALA A 5 -1.53 -16.85 -11.96
N LYS A 6 -0.59 -17.13 -11.04
CA LYS A 6 -0.86 -17.25 -9.60
C LYS A 6 -1.22 -15.92 -8.95
N LEU A 7 -0.64 -14.82 -9.40
CA LEU A 7 -0.98 -13.46 -8.89
C LEU A 7 -2.38 -13.03 -9.33
N LEU A 8 -2.74 -13.34 -10.56
CA LEU A 8 -4.12 -13.14 -11.04
C LEU A 8 -5.11 -14.03 -10.30
N ASP A 9 -4.70 -15.24 -9.93
CA ASP A 9 -5.52 -16.12 -9.10
C ASP A 9 -5.54 -15.66 -7.63
N LEU A 10 -4.48 -15.05 -7.08
CA LEU A 10 -4.48 -14.51 -5.72
C LEU A 10 -5.31 -13.22 -5.61
N VAL A 11 -5.18 -12.30 -6.55
CA VAL A 11 -6.06 -11.13 -6.64
C VAL A 11 -7.49 -11.54 -7.05
N ALA A 12 -7.63 -12.67 -7.76
CA ALA A 12 -8.92 -13.20 -8.20
C ALA A 12 -9.52 -14.25 -7.25
N ASN A 13 -8.74 -14.95 -6.43
CA ASN A 13 -9.19 -16.03 -5.54
C ASN A 13 -9.01 -15.74 -4.06
N CYS A 14 -8.22 -14.73 -3.66
CA CYS A 14 -8.28 -14.22 -2.30
C CYS A 14 -9.70 -13.69 -2.06
N GLU A 15 -10.16 -13.66 -0.82
CA GLU A 15 -11.47 -13.17 -0.38
C GLU A 15 -11.86 -11.77 -0.91
N LEU A 16 -10.97 -11.09 -1.67
CA LEU A 16 -11.35 -10.05 -2.61
C LEU A 16 -12.52 -10.52 -3.49
N ARG A 17 -12.59 -11.76 -3.94
CA ARG A 17 -13.79 -12.27 -4.62
C ARG A 17 -14.99 -12.36 -3.69
N SER A 18 -14.80 -12.66 -2.44
CA SER A 18 -15.88 -12.73 -1.45
C SER A 18 -16.29 -11.35 -0.95
N ALA A 19 -15.35 -10.50 -0.57
CA ALA A 19 -15.59 -9.10 -0.24
C ALA A 19 -16.03 -8.30 -1.47
N PHE A 20 -15.49 -8.61 -2.64
CA PHE A 20 -15.93 -8.05 -3.91
C PHE A 20 -17.29 -8.61 -4.38
N LYS A 21 -17.76 -9.74 -3.95
CA LYS A 21 -19.13 -10.26 -4.25
C LYS A 21 -20.20 -9.70 -3.35
N SER A 22 -19.88 -9.13 -2.20
CA SER A 22 -20.86 -8.54 -1.30
C SER A 22 -21.14 -7.08 -1.67
N THR A 23 -22.23 -6.88 -2.35
CA THR A 23 -23.16 -5.74 -2.42
C THR A 23 -22.66 -4.32 -2.73
N LYS A 24 -21.37 -3.96 -2.57
CA LYS A 24 -20.82 -2.62 -2.91
C LYS A 24 -19.87 -2.61 -4.09
N VAL A 25 -19.56 -3.75 -4.65
CA VAL A 25 -18.56 -3.95 -5.70
C VAL A 25 -19.10 -3.76 -7.10
N LYS A 26 -20.41 -3.74 -7.29
CA LYS A 26 -20.99 -3.38 -8.61
C LYS A 26 -20.54 -2.01 -9.13
N ALA A 27 -20.13 -1.10 -8.23
CA ALA A 27 -19.63 0.22 -8.62
C ALA A 27 -18.15 0.23 -9.05
N VAL A 28 -17.34 -0.74 -8.61
CA VAL A 28 -15.90 -0.82 -8.96
C VAL A 28 -15.69 -1.68 -10.22
N GLN A 29 -16.67 -2.50 -10.58
CA GLN A 29 -16.65 -3.27 -11.85
C GLN A 29 -16.91 -2.42 -13.08
N SER A 30 -17.30 -1.16 -12.92
CA SER A 30 -17.40 -0.24 -14.04
C SER A 30 -16.03 0.27 -14.46
N LEU A 31 -15.35 -0.52 -15.30
CA LEU A 31 -14.51 -0.02 -16.38
C LEU A 31 -13.14 0.61 -16.05
N GLY A 32 -12.11 -0.10 -16.38
CA GLY A 32 -10.80 0.49 -16.69
C GLY A 32 -9.85 0.69 -15.51
N VAL A 33 -10.27 1.15 -14.32
CA VAL A 33 -9.38 1.34 -13.18
C VAL A 33 -8.97 0.01 -12.57
N THR A 34 -9.89 -0.92 -12.40
CA THR A 34 -9.57 -2.26 -11.90
C THR A 34 -8.61 -2.98 -12.84
N SER A 35 -8.81 -2.87 -14.16
CA SER A 35 -7.90 -3.42 -15.16
C SER A 35 -6.54 -2.72 -15.15
N THR A 36 -6.51 -1.42 -14.87
CA THR A 36 -5.27 -0.63 -14.78
C THR A 36 -4.49 -0.99 -13.51
N ILE A 37 -5.16 -1.14 -12.37
CA ILE A 37 -4.55 -1.61 -11.11
C ILE A 37 -4.06 -3.06 -11.26
N GLN A 38 -4.82 -3.91 -11.92
CA GLN A 38 -4.38 -5.26 -12.29
C GLN A 38 -3.16 -5.24 -13.24
N SER A 39 -3.10 -4.25 -14.11
CA SER A 39 -1.94 -4.02 -14.98
C SER A 39 -0.70 -3.62 -14.17
N LEU A 40 -0.84 -2.80 -13.11
CA LEU A 40 0.25 -2.51 -12.17
C LEU A 40 0.75 -3.78 -11.48
N ALA A 41 -0.15 -4.66 -11.05
CA ALA A 41 0.20 -5.93 -10.43
C ALA A 41 0.89 -6.91 -11.39
N ARG A 42 0.65 -6.80 -12.69
CA ARG A 42 1.24 -7.68 -13.72
C ARG A 42 2.62 -7.25 -14.19
N THR A 43 3.04 -6.02 -13.95
CA THR A 43 4.26 -5.44 -14.53
C THR A 43 5.51 -5.80 -13.73
N LEU A 44 5.51 -6.93 -13.06
CA LEU A 44 6.55 -7.43 -12.16
C LEU A 44 7.91 -7.76 -12.79
N THR A 45 8.10 -7.50 -14.07
CA THR A 45 9.33 -7.91 -14.74
C THR A 45 9.97 -6.75 -15.48
N GLN A 46 10.87 -6.03 -14.82
CA GLN A 46 11.92 -5.20 -15.42
C GLN A 46 11.57 -3.83 -15.99
N THR A 47 10.31 -3.44 -16.17
CA THR A 47 9.99 -2.13 -16.73
C THR A 47 8.91 -1.42 -15.90
N TYR A 48 9.23 -0.21 -15.43
CA TYR A 48 8.26 0.63 -14.71
C TYR A 48 7.00 0.85 -15.57
N PRO A 49 5.78 0.58 -15.06
CA PRO A 49 4.54 0.59 -15.85
C PRO A 49 3.99 2.01 -16.08
N ARG A 50 4.78 2.87 -16.74
CA ARG A 50 4.45 4.29 -16.97
C ARG A 50 3.02 4.53 -17.47
N PRO A 51 2.50 3.80 -18.49
CA PRO A 51 1.13 4.03 -18.98
C PRO A 51 0.06 3.72 -17.92
N ALA A 52 0.25 2.66 -17.14
CA ALA A 52 -0.70 2.26 -16.10
C ALA A 52 -0.69 3.27 -14.93
N VAL A 53 0.48 3.73 -14.52
CA VAL A 53 0.63 4.77 -13.50
C VAL A 53 -0.01 6.08 -13.96
N ALA A 54 0.27 6.52 -15.21
CA ALA A 54 -0.32 7.73 -15.77
C ALA A 54 -1.87 7.64 -15.82
N ALA A 55 -2.41 6.48 -16.21
CA ALA A 55 -3.85 6.26 -16.23
C ALA A 55 -4.49 6.33 -14.83
N VAL A 56 -3.81 5.82 -13.80
CA VAL A 56 -4.27 5.94 -12.40
C VAL A 56 -4.22 7.39 -11.93
N LEU A 57 -3.14 8.12 -12.24
CA LEU A 57 -2.98 9.53 -11.86
C LEU A 57 -4.10 10.41 -12.46
N THR A 58 -4.53 10.13 -13.68
CA THR A 58 -5.62 10.87 -14.33
C THR A 58 -7.01 10.52 -13.81
N ARG A 59 -7.16 9.36 -13.16
CA ARG A 59 -8.44 8.84 -12.63
C ARG A 59 -8.38 8.64 -11.11
N ARG A 60 -7.78 9.59 -10.42
CA ARG A 60 -7.52 9.59 -8.98
C ARG A 60 -8.71 9.11 -8.15
N GLU A 61 -9.87 9.78 -8.29
CA GLU A 61 -11.05 9.52 -7.45
C GLU A 61 -11.60 8.10 -7.60
N GLU A 62 -11.46 7.53 -8.79
CA GLU A 62 -11.88 6.15 -9.06
C GLU A 62 -10.86 5.13 -8.54
N ALA A 63 -9.57 5.50 -8.51
CA ALA A 63 -8.48 4.61 -8.11
C ALA A 63 -8.35 4.50 -6.58
N ILE A 64 -8.57 5.59 -5.84
CA ILE A 64 -8.37 5.65 -4.40
C ILE A 64 -9.04 4.49 -3.63
N PRO A 65 -10.33 4.17 -3.84
CA PRO A 65 -10.97 3.08 -3.09
C PRO A 65 -10.27 1.73 -3.27
N ALA A 66 -9.83 1.43 -4.48
CA ALA A 66 -9.16 0.15 -4.78
C ALA A 66 -7.75 0.12 -4.20
N LEU A 67 -6.99 1.23 -4.27
CA LEU A 67 -5.67 1.34 -3.68
C LEU A 67 -5.72 1.22 -2.14
N LEU A 68 -6.72 1.81 -1.49
CA LEU A 68 -6.96 1.65 -0.05
C LEU A 68 -7.25 0.19 0.32
N GLN A 69 -7.99 -0.55 -0.53
CA GLN A 69 -8.22 -1.98 -0.28
C GLN A 69 -6.92 -2.78 -0.39
N VAL A 70 -6.03 -2.45 -1.31
CA VAL A 70 -4.69 -3.07 -1.38
C VAL A 70 -3.95 -2.90 -0.06
N LEU A 71 -3.87 -1.68 0.49
CA LEU A 71 -3.16 -1.44 1.77
C LEU A 71 -3.80 -2.18 2.94
N LYS A 72 -5.12 -2.28 3.01
CA LYS A 72 -5.83 -3.04 4.06
C LYS A 72 -5.50 -4.53 4.05
N LEU A 73 -5.14 -5.08 2.91
CA LEU A 73 -4.81 -6.50 2.79
C LEU A 73 -3.38 -6.81 3.24
N VAL A 74 -2.48 -5.84 3.23
CA VAL A 74 -1.05 -6.06 3.53
C VAL A 74 -0.86 -6.73 4.90
N PRO A 75 -1.37 -6.21 6.03
CA PRO A 75 -1.17 -6.85 7.33
C PRO A 75 -1.75 -8.28 7.39
N PHE A 76 -2.89 -8.49 6.74
CA PHE A 76 -3.56 -9.78 6.71
C PHE A 76 -2.77 -10.83 5.92
N GLU A 77 -2.29 -10.47 4.73
CA GLU A 77 -1.47 -11.36 3.90
C GLU A 77 -0.11 -11.61 4.55
N TRP A 78 0.48 -10.59 5.18
CA TRP A 78 1.73 -10.71 5.92
C TRP A 78 1.60 -11.70 7.09
N ALA A 79 0.52 -11.61 7.86
CA ALA A 79 0.27 -12.50 9.00
C ALA A 79 0.09 -13.98 8.62
N LYS A 80 -0.23 -14.30 7.36
CA LYS A 80 -0.30 -15.69 6.87
C LYS A 80 1.07 -16.35 6.73
N GLY A 81 2.16 -15.57 6.73
CA GLY A 81 3.52 -16.09 6.55
C GLY A 81 3.81 -16.61 5.13
N GLU A 82 2.92 -16.42 4.19
CA GLU A 82 3.04 -16.83 2.79
C GLU A 82 3.23 -15.62 1.86
N TRP A 83 4.03 -14.64 2.32
CA TRP A 83 4.26 -13.44 1.56
C TRP A 83 4.92 -13.74 0.22
N ASN A 84 4.31 -13.27 -0.86
CA ASN A 84 4.88 -13.41 -2.19
C ASN A 84 5.76 -12.18 -2.51
N PRO A 85 7.08 -12.32 -2.59
CA PRO A 85 8.00 -11.21 -2.87
C PRO A 85 7.74 -10.55 -4.24
N ASP A 86 7.06 -11.26 -5.15
CA ASP A 86 6.66 -10.70 -6.44
C ASP A 86 5.41 -9.78 -6.32
N TRP A 87 4.79 -9.68 -5.15
CA TRP A 87 3.60 -8.87 -4.95
C TRP A 87 3.96 -7.42 -4.60
N ILE A 88 4.24 -6.64 -5.62
CA ILE A 88 4.65 -5.22 -5.48
C ILE A 88 3.50 -4.22 -5.59
N ILE A 89 2.26 -4.69 -5.74
CA ILE A 89 1.10 -3.79 -5.88
C ILE A 89 0.94 -2.85 -4.66
N HIS A 90 1.33 -3.30 -3.48
CA HIS A 90 1.33 -2.48 -2.27
C HIS A 90 2.26 -1.27 -2.37
N GLU A 91 3.42 -1.42 -3.03
CA GLU A 91 4.35 -0.32 -3.28
C GLU A 91 3.71 0.77 -4.17
N PHE A 92 3.00 0.34 -5.23
CA PHE A 92 2.25 1.28 -6.07
C PHE A 92 1.10 1.93 -5.30
N ALA A 93 0.41 1.19 -4.42
CA ALA A 93 -0.66 1.75 -3.60
C ALA A 93 -0.11 2.79 -2.60
N LEU A 94 0.99 2.48 -1.93
CA LEU A 94 1.70 3.41 -1.04
C LEU A 94 2.13 4.67 -1.79
N TYR A 95 2.77 4.53 -2.95
CA TYR A 95 3.23 5.65 -3.76
C TYR A 95 2.06 6.53 -4.24
N LEU A 96 1.06 5.93 -4.89
CA LEU A 96 -0.04 6.67 -5.51
C LEU A 96 -0.94 7.36 -4.48
N LEU A 97 -1.24 6.71 -3.36
CA LEU A 97 -2.03 7.34 -2.29
C LEU A 97 -1.27 8.48 -1.61
N SER A 98 0.04 8.39 -1.51
CA SER A 98 0.89 9.48 -1.01
C SER A 98 0.98 10.63 -2.01
N GLU A 99 1.12 10.34 -3.30
CA GLU A 99 1.08 11.35 -4.37
C GLU A 99 -0.27 12.08 -4.40
N PHE A 100 -1.33 11.38 -4.07
CA PHE A 100 -2.66 11.95 -3.94
C PHE A 100 -2.86 12.76 -2.66
N GLY A 101 -1.99 12.64 -1.67
CA GLY A 101 -2.21 13.20 -0.34
C GLY A 101 -3.47 12.65 0.32
N GLU A 102 -3.76 11.36 0.14
CA GLU A 102 -5.01 10.74 0.59
C GLU A 102 -4.98 10.45 2.10
N PRO A 103 -5.71 11.18 2.95
CA PRO A 103 -5.58 11.06 4.40
C PRO A 103 -6.10 9.71 4.96
N ARG A 104 -7.00 9.04 4.26
CA ARG A 104 -7.50 7.71 4.65
C ARG A 104 -6.43 6.63 4.53
N ALA A 105 -5.35 6.89 3.79
CA ALA A 105 -4.21 5.99 3.69
C ALA A 105 -3.32 6.04 4.93
N PHE A 106 -3.26 7.17 5.63
CA PHE A 106 -2.36 7.37 6.76
C PHE A 106 -2.46 6.27 7.83
N PRO A 107 -3.65 5.96 8.39
CA PRO A 107 -3.76 4.92 9.41
C PRO A 107 -3.35 3.53 8.88
N LEU A 108 -3.57 3.25 7.61
CA LEU A 108 -3.18 1.98 6.99
C LEU A 108 -1.65 1.89 6.80
N ILE A 109 -1.03 3.00 6.40
CA ILE A 109 0.43 3.07 6.28
C ILE A 109 1.09 2.95 7.65
N LEU A 110 0.51 3.57 8.68
CA LEU A 110 1.01 3.46 10.05
C LEU A 110 0.85 2.04 10.61
N GLU A 111 -0.21 1.32 10.25
CA GLU A 111 -0.40 -0.09 10.59
C GLU A 111 0.66 -0.97 9.90
N ILE A 112 0.93 -0.73 8.61
CA ILE A 112 1.99 -1.41 7.86
C ILE A 112 3.37 -1.15 8.51
N ALA A 113 3.64 0.08 8.93
CA ALA A 113 4.90 0.44 9.59
C ALA A 113 5.14 -0.30 10.93
N ARG A 114 4.11 -0.93 11.51
CA ARG A 114 4.20 -1.74 12.74
C ARG A 114 4.39 -3.23 12.48
N LEU A 115 4.42 -3.65 11.23
CA LEU A 115 4.57 -5.07 10.91
C LEU A 115 5.97 -5.56 11.30
N PRO A 116 6.07 -6.78 11.82
CA PRO A 116 7.36 -7.40 12.06
C PRO A 116 8.08 -7.64 10.72
N ALA A 117 9.41 -7.57 10.72
CA ALA A 117 10.25 -7.73 9.54
C ALA A 117 9.80 -6.82 8.37
N LEU A 118 9.58 -5.54 8.68
CA LEU A 118 9.11 -4.53 7.73
C LEU A 118 10.10 -4.33 6.56
N ASP A 119 11.38 -4.57 6.79
CA ASP A 119 12.45 -4.56 5.79
C ASP A 119 12.30 -5.67 4.75
N ASP A 120 11.78 -6.84 5.11
CA ASP A 120 11.42 -7.89 4.15
C ASP A 120 10.29 -7.47 3.22
N LEU A 121 9.40 -6.57 3.69
CA LEU A 121 8.26 -6.07 2.93
C LEU A 121 8.64 -4.90 2.01
N LEU A 122 9.41 -3.94 2.52
CA LEU A 122 9.66 -2.64 1.88
C LEU A 122 11.13 -2.39 1.53
N GLY A 123 12.06 -3.26 1.97
CA GLY A 123 13.49 -3.07 1.76
C GLY A 123 13.96 -1.69 2.24
N ASP A 124 14.82 -1.05 1.46
CA ASP A 124 15.31 0.32 1.72
C ASP A 124 14.19 1.36 1.80
N GLY A 125 13.01 1.03 1.28
CA GLY A 125 11.83 1.89 1.35
C GLY A 125 11.38 2.25 2.77
N VAL A 126 11.74 1.43 3.78
CA VAL A 126 11.46 1.72 5.19
C VAL A 126 12.06 3.07 5.62
N THR A 127 13.31 3.32 5.24
CA THR A 127 14.03 4.54 5.64
C THR A 127 13.97 5.65 4.58
N GLU A 128 13.92 5.30 3.31
CA GLU A 128 14.01 6.27 2.21
C GLU A 128 12.67 6.89 1.83
N SER A 129 11.60 6.13 1.81
CA SER A 129 10.32 6.56 1.26
C SER A 129 9.17 6.56 2.27
N LEU A 130 9.12 5.62 3.20
CA LEU A 130 8.01 5.49 4.13
C LEU A 130 7.78 6.73 5.02
N PRO A 131 8.83 7.43 5.51
CA PRO A 131 8.65 8.69 6.24
C PRO A 131 7.91 9.75 5.42
N LYS A 132 8.27 9.88 4.14
CA LYS A 132 7.64 10.84 3.22
C LYS A 132 6.19 10.45 2.90
N ARG A 133 5.91 9.16 2.77
CA ARG A 133 4.56 8.61 2.53
C ARG A 133 3.65 8.87 3.72
N LEU A 134 4.14 8.63 4.95
CA LEU A 134 3.43 8.98 6.18
C LEU A 134 3.15 10.49 6.25
N ALA A 135 4.14 11.32 6.00
CA ALA A 135 3.98 12.78 6.02
C ALA A 135 3.00 13.28 4.96
N ALA A 136 3.07 12.75 3.73
CA ALA A 136 2.20 13.15 2.63
C ALA A 136 0.72 12.81 2.84
N THR A 137 0.44 11.76 3.60
CA THR A 137 -0.94 11.31 3.89
C THR A 137 -1.42 11.75 5.27
N PHE A 138 -0.54 12.36 6.06
CA PHE A 138 -0.85 12.77 7.44
C PHE A 138 -1.96 13.82 7.47
N SER A 139 -2.90 13.60 8.38
CA SER A 139 -3.91 14.58 8.76
C SER A 139 -4.27 14.37 10.23
N GLY A 140 -4.15 15.41 11.05
CA GLY A 140 -4.51 15.34 12.45
C GLY A 140 -3.40 15.81 13.40
N GLU A 141 -3.30 15.15 14.55
CA GLU A 141 -2.35 15.48 15.60
C GLU A 141 -1.15 14.54 15.62
N LEU A 142 0.02 15.05 15.96
CA LEU A 142 1.28 14.30 15.95
C LEU A 142 1.32 13.15 16.98
N ASN A 143 0.45 13.21 17.99
CA ASN A 143 0.37 12.16 19.02
C ASN A 143 0.06 10.77 18.46
N VAL A 144 -0.45 10.67 17.24
CA VAL A 144 -0.70 9.38 16.56
C VAL A 144 0.58 8.59 16.27
N PHE A 145 1.74 9.26 16.23
CA PHE A 145 3.04 8.63 16.04
C PHE A 145 3.63 8.06 17.33
N TYR A 146 3.26 8.59 18.49
CA TYR A 146 3.88 8.24 19.77
C TYR A 146 3.79 6.75 20.10
N PRO A 147 2.64 6.07 19.89
CA PRO A 147 2.57 4.64 20.17
C PRO A 147 3.57 3.79 19.38
N LEU A 148 3.95 4.20 18.16
CA LEU A 148 4.98 3.50 17.40
C LEU A 148 6.38 3.87 17.87
N ILE A 149 6.63 5.15 18.19
CA ILE A 149 7.94 5.64 18.64
C ILE A 149 8.32 5.01 20.00
N GLU A 150 7.36 4.86 20.90
CA GLU A 150 7.55 4.35 22.27
C GLU A 150 7.55 2.83 22.35
N ASP A 151 7.08 2.13 21.32
CA ASP A 151 6.98 0.68 21.30
C ASP A 151 8.38 0.04 21.17
N GLN A 152 8.91 -0.43 22.31
CA GLN A 152 10.21 -1.10 22.37
C GLN A 152 10.21 -2.47 21.67
N ALA A 153 9.05 -3.04 21.38
CA ALA A 153 8.91 -4.30 20.64
C ALA A 153 8.88 -4.07 19.12
N ALA A 154 8.58 -2.84 18.67
CA ALA A 154 8.64 -2.48 17.27
C ALA A 154 10.08 -2.37 16.78
N ASP A 155 10.27 -2.67 15.50
CA ASP A 155 11.54 -2.53 14.80
C ASP A 155 12.11 -1.11 14.93
N GLU A 156 13.45 -0.99 15.09
CA GLU A 156 14.10 0.31 15.30
C GLU A 156 13.97 1.24 14.08
N PHE A 157 13.99 0.69 12.86
CA PHE A 157 13.80 1.48 11.64
C PHE A 157 12.35 1.96 11.52
N ALA A 158 11.37 1.15 11.95
CA ALA A 158 9.98 1.56 12.00
C ALA A 158 9.77 2.74 12.97
N ARG A 159 10.38 2.69 14.15
CA ARG A 159 10.37 3.79 15.13
C ARG A 159 11.07 5.04 14.57
N GLY A 160 12.24 4.85 13.95
CA GLY A 160 13.00 5.92 13.27
C GLY A 160 12.19 6.56 12.14
N THR A 161 11.46 5.75 11.36
CA THR A 161 10.57 6.21 10.29
C THR A 161 9.49 7.16 10.82
N ALA A 162 8.87 6.87 11.97
CA ALA A 162 7.88 7.74 12.59
C ALA A 162 8.48 9.09 12.99
N LEU A 163 9.68 9.11 13.58
CA LEU A 163 10.41 10.34 13.92
C LEU A 163 10.76 11.15 12.67
N CYS A 164 11.26 10.48 11.63
CA CYS A 164 11.58 11.13 10.36
C CYS A 164 10.33 11.71 9.68
N ALA A 165 9.19 11.03 9.75
CA ALA A 165 7.92 11.53 9.21
C ALA A 165 7.50 12.83 9.89
N ILE A 166 7.59 12.90 11.22
CA ILE A 166 7.36 14.15 11.98
C ILE A 166 8.30 15.26 11.49
N GLY A 167 9.58 14.95 11.30
CA GLY A 167 10.55 15.92 10.76
C GLY A 167 10.23 16.40 9.34
N VAL A 168 9.59 15.58 8.51
CA VAL A 168 9.13 15.97 7.16
C VAL A 168 7.90 16.87 7.23
N ILE A 169 6.96 16.60 8.16
CA ILE A 169 5.73 17.39 8.33
C ILE A 169 6.05 18.85 8.73
N PHE A 170 7.13 19.07 9.46
CA PHE A 170 7.54 20.42 9.93
C PHE A 170 8.43 21.20 8.95
N LYS A 171 8.74 20.67 7.80
CA LYS A 171 9.53 21.36 6.76
C LYS A 171 8.66 22.15 5.81
#